data_247407825c912d7579d74c0df11543c6
#
_entry.id   247407825c912d7579d74c0df11543c6
#
_cell.length_a   1.000
_cell.length_b   1.000
_cell.length_c   1.000
_cell.angle_alpha   90.00
_cell.angle_beta   90.00
_cell.angle_gamma   90.00
#
_symmetry.space_group_name_H-M   'P 1'
#
loop_
_entity.id
_entity.type
_entity.pdbx_description
1 polymer ?
#
loop_
_entity_poly.entity_id
_entity_poly.type
_entity_poly.pdbx_seq_one_letter_code
_entity_poly.pdbx_strand_id
1 'polypeptide(L)'
;MKFTVFCFFVVFSVINPIANYSQVNRVEIIKHDNRFQLLKNDKPYYIKGAGAKSNFSAVKNSGANSIRVWSTNNKNYLDSAHKYGLTVTLGLWVAQERNGFDYDDEYAVAGQIELLKKDILKLKDHPALLMWGIGNEVDLKYSNFKVWETIEQIAKFIKKVDPNHPTMTVIAGMDPSKLFMINKYCPSIDILGINVYGAIEQAHLNIRKYNWEKPY
;
A
#
# COMPACT_ATOMS: atom_id res chain seq x y z
N MET A 1 -4.66 -77.79 17.90
CA MET A 1 -4.23 -76.45 18.39
C MET A 1 -4.05 -75.56 17.19
N LYS A 2 -4.99 -74.62 16.97
CA LYS A 2 -4.86 -73.61 15.86
C LYS A 2 -4.36 -72.36 16.47
N PHE A 3 -3.15 -71.89 16.00
CA PHE A 3 -2.59 -70.59 16.37
C PHE A 3 -3.12 -69.53 15.42
N THR A 4 -3.86 -68.57 15.95
CA THR A 4 -4.30 -67.39 15.19
C THR A 4 -3.24 -66.27 15.41
N VAL A 5 -2.54 -65.90 14.33
CA VAL A 5 -1.60 -64.78 14.35
C VAL A 5 -2.38 -63.46 14.11
N PHE A 6 -2.37 -62.59 15.11
CA PHE A 6 -2.89 -61.22 14.97
C PHE A 6 -1.80 -60.30 14.48
N CYS A 7 -1.90 -59.82 13.22
CA CYS A 7 -1.03 -58.75 12.74
C CYS A 7 -1.58 -57.38 13.15
N PHE A 8 -0.87 -56.68 14.03
CA PHE A 8 -1.13 -55.30 14.34
C PHE A 8 -0.53 -54.39 13.24
N PHE A 9 -1.37 -53.74 12.43
CA PHE A 9 -0.94 -52.68 11.56
C PHE A 9 -0.87 -51.39 12.35
N VAL A 10 0.35 -50.93 12.63
CA VAL A 10 0.58 -49.57 13.18
C VAL A 10 0.60 -48.59 12.02
N VAL A 11 -0.46 -47.79 11.88
CA VAL A 11 -0.53 -46.69 10.92
C VAL A 11 0.26 -45.50 11.49
N PHE A 12 1.46 -45.25 11.00
CA PHE A 12 2.18 -44.04 11.28
C PHE A 12 1.57 -42.90 10.47
N SER A 13 0.76 -42.06 11.11
CA SER A 13 0.32 -40.81 10.55
C SER A 13 1.55 -39.86 10.52
N VAL A 14 2.14 -39.68 9.34
CA VAL A 14 3.14 -38.64 9.11
C VAL A 14 2.43 -37.28 9.14
N ILE A 15 2.47 -36.61 10.28
CA ILE A 15 2.06 -35.21 10.38
C ILE A 15 3.15 -34.40 9.67
N ASN A 16 2.94 -34.09 8.40
CA ASN A 16 3.75 -33.09 7.72
C ASN A 16 3.49 -31.75 8.41
N PRO A 17 4.51 -31.08 8.98
CA PRO A 17 4.32 -29.73 9.44
C PRO A 17 4.00 -28.88 8.20
N ILE A 18 2.74 -28.45 8.08
CA ILE A 18 2.37 -27.42 7.11
C ILE A 18 3.19 -26.20 7.52
N ALA A 19 4.23 -25.91 6.76
CA ALA A 19 4.95 -24.65 6.91
C ALA A 19 3.88 -23.54 6.77
N ASN A 20 3.60 -22.83 7.85
CA ASN A 20 2.75 -21.65 7.83
C ASN A 20 3.47 -20.58 7.02
N TYR A 21 3.40 -20.67 5.68
CA TYR A 21 3.70 -19.54 4.83
C TYR A 21 2.67 -18.48 5.22
N SER A 22 3.13 -17.40 5.78
CA SER A 22 2.28 -16.27 6.11
C SER A 22 1.57 -15.84 4.83
N GLN A 23 0.25 -15.96 4.82
CA GLN A 23 -0.56 -15.72 3.63
C GLN A 23 -0.47 -14.25 3.24
N VAL A 24 -0.28 -13.98 1.94
CA VAL A 24 -0.39 -12.64 1.36
C VAL A 24 -1.75 -12.05 1.72
N ASN A 25 -1.79 -10.80 2.17
CA ASN A 25 -3.07 -10.14 2.40
C ASN A 25 -3.79 -9.89 1.08
N ARG A 26 -5.08 -10.18 1.05
CA ARG A 26 -5.98 -9.66 0.03
C ARG A 26 -6.66 -8.41 0.59
N VAL A 27 -6.43 -7.30 -0.06
CA VAL A 27 -6.97 -6.00 0.37
C VAL A 27 -7.86 -5.44 -0.73
N GLU A 28 -9.10 -5.18 -0.39
CA GLU A 28 -10.11 -4.72 -1.33
C GLU A 28 -10.79 -3.44 -0.82
N ILE A 29 -11.24 -2.64 -1.76
CA ILE A 29 -12.09 -1.49 -1.49
C ILE A 29 -13.46 -1.81 -2.06
N ILE A 30 -14.46 -1.88 -1.19
CA ILE A 30 -15.85 -2.05 -1.60
C ILE A 30 -16.59 -0.73 -1.45
N LYS A 31 -17.52 -0.46 -2.38
CA LYS A 31 -18.44 0.68 -2.31
C LYS A 31 -19.81 0.17 -1.94
N HIS A 32 -20.34 0.67 -0.82
CA HIS A 32 -21.69 0.41 -0.38
C HIS A 32 -22.42 1.76 -0.24
N ASP A 33 -23.51 1.94 -1.00
CA ASP A 33 -24.17 3.22 -1.15
C ASP A 33 -23.16 4.32 -1.51
N ASN A 34 -23.01 5.36 -0.78
CA ASN A 34 -21.99 6.39 -1.03
C ASN A 34 -20.80 6.32 -0.08
N ARG A 35 -20.49 5.13 0.47
CA ARG A 35 -19.39 4.91 1.41
C ARG A 35 -18.43 3.87 0.88
N PHE A 36 -17.17 4.07 1.17
CA PHE A 36 -16.12 3.09 0.88
C PHE A 36 -15.71 2.37 2.15
N GLN A 37 -15.43 1.08 2.01
CA GLN A 37 -14.93 0.26 3.10
C GLN A 37 -13.69 -0.51 2.61
N LEU A 38 -12.63 -0.48 3.40
CA LEU A 38 -11.47 -1.32 3.18
C LEU A 38 -11.72 -2.69 3.82
N LEU A 39 -11.49 -3.74 3.04
CA LEU A 39 -11.48 -5.11 3.53
C LEU A 39 -10.03 -5.62 3.53
N LYS A 40 -9.68 -6.42 4.53
CA LYS A 40 -8.46 -7.22 4.55
C LYS A 40 -8.84 -8.67 4.81
N ASN A 41 -8.54 -9.55 3.85
CA ASN A 41 -8.92 -10.96 3.90
C ASN A 41 -10.43 -11.11 4.16
N ASP A 42 -11.24 -10.44 3.35
CA ASP A 42 -12.72 -10.41 3.37
C ASP A 42 -13.35 -9.85 4.66
N LYS A 43 -12.55 -9.23 5.54
CA LYS A 43 -13.04 -8.63 6.80
C LYS A 43 -12.85 -7.12 6.80
N PRO A 44 -13.83 -6.35 7.31
CA PRO A 44 -13.69 -4.92 7.50
C PRO A 44 -12.39 -4.57 8.23
N TYR A 45 -11.62 -3.67 7.64
CA TYR A 45 -10.34 -3.24 8.19
C TYR A 45 -10.30 -1.73 8.35
N TYR A 46 -10.26 -1.28 9.59
CA TYR A 46 -10.13 0.14 9.93
C TYR A 46 -8.68 0.43 10.30
N ILE A 47 -8.02 1.29 9.53
CA ILE A 47 -6.63 1.65 9.76
C ILE A 47 -6.55 2.53 11.02
N LYS A 48 -5.83 2.03 12.03
CA LYS A 48 -5.34 2.78 13.18
C LYS A 48 -3.83 2.84 13.04
N GLY A 49 -3.32 3.83 12.31
CA GLY A 49 -1.95 3.83 11.84
C GLY A 49 -1.12 4.98 12.36
N ALA A 50 0.19 4.79 12.26
CA ALA A 50 1.19 5.81 12.50
C ALA A 50 2.23 5.86 11.38
N GLY A 51 2.74 7.05 11.06
CA GLY A 51 3.96 7.19 10.30
C GLY A 51 5.15 6.77 11.16
N ALA A 52 5.79 5.64 10.86
CA ALA A 52 6.86 5.12 11.71
C ALA A 52 7.94 4.41 10.88
N LYS A 53 9.20 4.64 11.24
CA LYS A 53 10.38 3.96 10.66
C LYS A 53 11.08 3.05 11.67
N SER A 54 10.68 3.09 12.94
CA SER A 54 11.24 2.32 14.06
C SER A 54 10.23 2.22 15.20
N ASN A 55 10.61 1.59 16.30
CA ASN A 55 9.80 1.46 17.54
C ASN A 55 8.41 0.83 17.31
N PHE A 56 8.31 -0.15 16.40
CA PHE A 56 7.04 -0.76 16.03
C PHE A 56 6.33 -1.45 17.20
N SER A 57 7.08 -1.92 18.20
CA SER A 57 6.49 -2.41 19.46
C SER A 57 5.69 -1.32 20.18
N ALA A 58 6.24 -0.12 20.30
CA ALA A 58 5.53 1.00 20.93
C ALA A 58 4.28 1.40 20.13
N VAL A 59 4.40 1.44 18.79
CA VAL A 59 3.25 1.68 17.89
C VAL A 59 2.15 0.64 18.13
N LYS A 60 2.52 -0.64 18.20
CA LYS A 60 1.57 -1.72 18.47
C LYS A 60 0.91 -1.59 19.84
N ASN A 61 1.71 -1.32 20.89
CA ASN A 61 1.24 -1.18 22.26
C ASN A 61 0.31 0.03 22.44
N SER A 62 0.40 1.05 21.58
CA SER A 62 -0.53 2.18 21.53
C SER A 62 -1.87 1.85 20.86
N GLY A 63 -2.13 0.58 20.51
CA GLY A 63 -3.38 0.14 19.88
C GLY A 63 -3.42 0.28 18.36
N ALA A 64 -2.30 0.63 17.71
CA ALA A 64 -2.22 0.69 16.27
C ALA A 64 -2.22 -0.71 15.63
N ASN A 65 -2.72 -0.79 14.40
CA ASN A 65 -2.73 -1.99 13.59
C ASN A 65 -1.97 -1.82 12.26
N SER A 66 -1.51 -0.61 11.95
CA SER A 66 -0.87 -0.28 10.69
C SER A 66 0.22 0.77 10.86
N ILE A 67 1.21 0.75 9.98
CA ILE A 67 2.18 1.83 9.83
C ILE A 67 2.21 2.33 8.39
N ARG A 68 2.69 3.55 8.20
CA ARG A 68 3.06 4.08 6.90
C ARG A 68 4.55 4.36 6.87
N VAL A 69 5.22 3.92 5.80
CA VAL A 69 6.59 4.28 5.45
C VAL A 69 6.62 4.89 4.05
N TRP A 70 7.60 5.74 3.75
CA TRP A 70 7.61 6.57 2.54
C TRP A 70 8.49 6.02 1.41
N SER A 71 9.26 4.96 1.68
CA SER A 71 10.16 4.37 0.68
C SER A 71 10.44 2.90 0.97
N THR A 72 10.95 2.21 -0.03
CA THR A 72 11.42 0.82 0.02
C THR A 72 12.88 0.68 0.44
N ASN A 73 13.56 1.78 0.75
CA ASN A 73 15.01 1.81 1.00
C ASN A 73 15.45 0.91 2.17
N ASN A 74 14.58 0.66 3.14
CA ASN A 74 14.85 -0.28 4.21
C ASN A 74 13.96 -1.52 4.06
N LYS A 75 14.56 -2.61 3.61
CA LYS A 75 13.89 -3.89 3.37
C LYS A 75 13.28 -4.50 4.64
N ASN A 76 13.78 -4.11 5.81
CA ASN A 76 13.35 -4.68 7.09
C ASN A 76 12.05 -4.05 7.63
N TYR A 77 11.50 -3.02 6.99
CA TYR A 77 10.26 -2.40 7.49
C TYR A 77 9.08 -3.38 7.49
N LEU A 78 8.92 -4.15 6.41
CA LEU A 78 7.85 -5.13 6.30
C LEU A 78 8.00 -6.26 7.31
N ASP A 79 9.21 -6.87 7.39
CA ASP A 79 9.51 -7.95 8.35
C ASP A 79 9.30 -7.48 9.79
N SER A 80 9.83 -6.29 10.11
CA SER A 80 9.69 -5.71 11.45
C SER A 80 8.25 -5.41 11.81
N ALA A 81 7.46 -4.86 10.88
CA ALA A 81 6.03 -4.62 11.10
C ALA A 81 5.27 -5.93 11.27
N HIS A 82 5.57 -6.92 10.42
CA HIS A 82 4.96 -8.25 10.48
C HIS A 82 5.16 -8.91 11.84
N LYS A 83 6.38 -8.84 12.37
CA LYS A 83 6.73 -9.37 13.71
C LYS A 83 5.81 -8.85 14.82
N TYR A 84 5.33 -7.61 14.70
CA TYR A 84 4.41 -6.99 15.66
C TYR A 84 2.94 -7.05 15.24
N GLY A 85 2.61 -7.79 14.17
CA GLY A 85 1.24 -7.90 13.65
C GLY A 85 0.68 -6.56 13.14
N LEU A 86 1.56 -5.70 12.59
CA LEU A 86 1.21 -4.45 11.94
C LEU A 86 1.17 -4.64 10.42
N THR A 87 0.21 -4.04 9.76
CA THR A 87 0.23 -3.89 8.31
C THR A 87 1.02 -2.65 7.89
N VAL A 88 1.41 -2.60 6.62
CA VAL A 88 2.23 -1.50 6.09
C VAL A 88 1.59 -0.89 4.85
N THR A 89 1.34 0.41 4.88
CA THR A 89 1.23 1.21 3.67
C THR A 89 2.65 1.55 3.22
N LEU A 90 3.09 0.85 2.16
CA LEU A 90 4.48 0.92 1.69
C LEU A 90 4.64 2.00 0.63
N GLY A 91 5.43 3.02 0.94
CA GLY A 91 5.73 4.11 0.03
C GLY A 91 6.69 3.69 -1.08
N LEU A 92 6.36 4.08 -2.29
CA LEU A 92 7.23 4.08 -3.46
C LEU A 92 7.67 5.53 -3.67
N TRP A 93 8.94 5.80 -3.45
CA TRP A 93 9.47 7.16 -3.54
C TRP A 93 9.55 7.61 -4.98
N VAL A 94 8.64 8.48 -5.38
CA VAL A 94 8.67 9.19 -6.65
C VAL A 94 9.42 10.51 -6.43
N ALA A 95 10.44 10.76 -7.21
CA ALA A 95 11.30 11.94 -7.09
C ALA A 95 10.50 13.23 -7.34
N GLN A 96 10.89 14.30 -6.69
CA GLN A 96 10.13 15.54 -6.66
C GLN A 96 10.89 16.66 -7.39
N GLU A 97 10.21 17.43 -8.24
CA GLU A 97 10.80 18.60 -8.93
C GLU A 97 11.40 19.60 -7.94
N ARG A 98 10.74 19.84 -6.80
CA ARG A 98 11.26 20.73 -5.75
C ARG A 98 12.63 20.31 -5.20
N ASN A 99 13.04 19.07 -5.44
CA ASN A 99 14.33 18.51 -5.04
C ASN A 99 15.28 18.36 -6.24
N GLY A 100 14.96 19.00 -7.38
CA GLY A 100 15.81 19.05 -8.57
C GLY A 100 15.62 17.89 -9.55
N PHE A 101 14.54 17.09 -9.43
CA PHE A 101 14.28 16.05 -10.41
C PHE A 101 13.61 16.65 -11.67
N ASP A 102 14.19 16.36 -12.83
CA ASP A 102 13.67 16.82 -14.12
C ASP A 102 12.81 15.74 -14.78
N TYR A 103 11.51 16.02 -14.93
CA TYR A 103 10.58 15.12 -15.61
C TYR A 103 10.62 15.20 -17.14
N ASP A 104 11.41 16.11 -17.71
CA ASP A 104 11.71 16.13 -19.15
C ASP A 104 12.92 15.26 -19.49
N ASP A 105 13.71 14.84 -18.50
CA ASP A 105 14.72 13.80 -18.66
C ASP A 105 14.07 12.40 -18.69
N GLU A 106 13.76 11.93 -19.90
CA GLU A 106 13.12 10.63 -20.12
C GLU A 106 13.95 9.46 -19.60
N TYR A 107 15.28 9.56 -19.61
CA TYR A 107 16.16 8.51 -19.09
C TYR A 107 16.10 8.43 -17.55
N ALA A 108 16.10 9.57 -16.88
CA ALA A 108 15.96 9.63 -15.43
C ALA A 108 14.58 9.10 -15.00
N VAL A 109 13.52 9.49 -15.70
CA VAL A 109 12.15 9.01 -15.45
C VAL A 109 12.05 7.51 -15.65
N ALA A 110 12.55 6.98 -16.77
CA ALA A 110 12.53 5.55 -17.05
C ALA A 110 13.35 4.77 -16.01
N GLY A 111 14.53 5.25 -15.65
CA GLY A 111 15.38 4.65 -14.62
C GLY A 111 14.69 4.55 -13.27
N GLN A 112 14.02 5.63 -12.83
CA GLN A 112 13.22 5.64 -11.60
C GLN A 112 12.10 4.60 -11.63
N ILE A 113 11.34 4.55 -12.72
CA ILE A 113 10.24 3.59 -12.87
C ILE A 113 10.75 2.14 -12.80
N GLU A 114 11.84 1.83 -13.48
CA GLU A 114 12.40 0.47 -13.49
C GLU A 114 12.93 0.05 -12.10
N LEU A 115 13.50 0.95 -11.32
CA LEU A 115 13.89 0.67 -9.93
C LEU A 115 12.67 0.35 -9.07
N LEU A 116 11.61 1.15 -9.17
CA LEU A 116 10.37 0.93 -8.43
C LEU A 116 9.67 -0.37 -8.84
N LYS A 117 9.66 -0.71 -10.13
CA LYS A 117 9.12 -2.01 -10.60
C LYS A 117 9.84 -3.20 -9.97
N LYS A 118 11.18 -3.14 -9.84
CA LYS A 118 11.95 -4.20 -9.17
C LYS A 118 11.56 -4.35 -7.70
N ASP A 119 11.38 -3.24 -6.99
CA ASP A 119 10.94 -3.26 -5.60
C ASP A 119 9.52 -3.82 -5.46
N ILE A 120 8.59 -3.41 -6.33
CA ILE A 120 7.23 -3.93 -6.35
C ILE A 120 7.22 -5.45 -6.52
N LEU A 121 7.90 -5.97 -7.54
CA LEU A 121 7.97 -7.42 -7.80
C LEU A 121 8.54 -8.19 -6.62
N LYS A 122 9.50 -7.60 -5.92
CA LYS A 122 10.14 -8.23 -4.76
C LYS A 122 9.26 -8.26 -3.51
N LEU A 123 8.41 -7.23 -3.32
CA LEU A 123 7.75 -6.97 -2.04
C LEU A 123 6.24 -7.24 -2.06
N LYS A 124 5.64 -7.41 -3.25
CA LYS A 124 4.19 -7.55 -3.44
C LYS A 124 3.55 -8.72 -2.68
N ASP A 125 4.29 -9.79 -2.44
CA ASP A 125 3.78 -10.98 -1.77
C ASP A 125 4.07 -10.99 -0.25
N HIS A 126 4.52 -9.86 0.30
CA HIS A 126 4.87 -9.79 1.71
C HIS A 126 3.62 -9.69 2.60
N PRO A 127 3.47 -10.54 3.64
CA PRO A 127 2.26 -10.65 4.45
C PRO A 127 1.92 -9.40 5.28
N ALA A 128 2.85 -8.48 5.48
CA ALA A 128 2.55 -7.21 6.13
C ALA A 128 2.08 -6.12 5.16
N LEU A 129 2.20 -6.31 3.85
CA LEU A 129 1.77 -5.30 2.89
C LEU A 129 0.26 -5.11 2.97
N LEU A 130 -0.18 -3.84 3.05
CA LEU A 130 -1.58 -3.46 3.03
C LEU A 130 -1.94 -2.75 1.72
N MET A 131 -1.12 -1.81 1.31
CA MET A 131 -1.31 -1.05 0.08
C MET A 131 -0.03 -0.34 -0.34
N TRP A 132 0.02 0.08 -1.58
CA TRP A 132 1.11 0.84 -2.17
C TRP A 132 0.84 2.34 -2.13
N GLY A 133 1.78 3.12 -1.58
CA GLY A 133 1.74 4.58 -1.57
C GLY A 133 2.67 5.15 -2.64
N ILE A 134 2.16 5.51 -3.81
CA ILE A 134 2.96 5.97 -4.95
C ILE A 134 3.20 7.48 -4.84
N GLY A 135 4.40 7.88 -4.54
CA GLY A 135 4.77 9.27 -4.29
C GLY A 135 4.27 9.81 -2.95
N ASN A 136 4.84 10.91 -2.53
CA ASN A 136 4.39 11.69 -1.39
C ASN A 136 4.61 13.17 -1.65
N GLU A 137 3.52 13.93 -1.68
CA GLU A 137 3.57 15.38 -1.90
C GLU A 137 4.40 15.78 -3.13
N VAL A 138 4.29 15.03 -4.21
CA VAL A 138 4.93 15.36 -5.49
C VAL A 138 4.34 16.62 -6.11
N ASP A 139 3.16 16.99 -5.64
CA ASP A 139 2.38 18.18 -6.02
C ASP A 139 2.90 19.49 -5.41
N LEU A 140 3.85 19.45 -4.49
CA LEU A 140 4.43 20.66 -3.92
C LEU A 140 5.45 21.27 -4.89
N LYS A 141 5.17 22.51 -5.35
CA LYS A 141 6.05 23.28 -6.25
C LYS A 141 6.43 22.51 -7.53
N TYR A 142 5.51 21.66 -8.02
CA TYR A 142 5.69 21.04 -9.32
C TYR A 142 5.22 21.99 -10.44
N SER A 143 5.83 21.87 -11.58
CA SER A 143 5.46 22.60 -12.80
C SER A 143 5.19 21.65 -13.97
N ASN A 144 5.78 20.46 -13.94
CA ASN A 144 5.67 19.48 -15.00
C ASN A 144 4.64 18.39 -14.67
N PHE A 145 3.56 18.33 -15.44
CA PHE A 145 2.50 17.35 -15.23
C PHE A 145 2.92 15.88 -15.50
N LYS A 146 4.07 15.67 -16.15
CA LYS A 146 4.62 14.31 -16.37
C LYS A 146 4.87 13.52 -15.08
N VAL A 147 4.96 14.21 -13.93
CA VAL A 147 4.99 13.54 -12.62
C VAL A 147 3.75 12.69 -12.40
N TRP A 148 2.57 13.16 -12.81
CA TRP A 148 1.32 12.40 -12.70
C TRP A 148 1.26 11.22 -13.67
N GLU A 149 1.78 11.39 -14.88
CA GLU A 149 1.91 10.29 -15.83
C GLU A 149 2.87 9.21 -15.32
N THR A 150 3.92 9.59 -14.61
CA THR A 150 4.84 8.66 -13.96
C THR A 150 4.13 7.87 -12.87
N ILE A 151 3.33 8.51 -12.02
CA ILE A 151 2.50 7.85 -11.01
C ILE A 151 1.54 6.85 -11.65
N GLU A 152 0.89 7.24 -12.74
CA GLU A 152 -0.04 6.37 -13.47
C GLU A 152 0.66 5.15 -14.06
N GLN A 153 1.85 5.31 -14.64
CA GLN A 153 2.62 4.18 -15.17
C GLN A 153 2.96 3.16 -14.07
N ILE A 154 3.35 3.65 -12.88
CA ILE A 154 3.62 2.79 -11.72
C ILE A 154 2.34 2.11 -11.23
N ALA A 155 1.22 2.85 -11.12
CA ALA A 155 -0.06 2.31 -10.70
C ALA A 155 -0.55 1.22 -11.66
N LYS A 156 -0.49 1.45 -12.97
CA LYS A 156 -0.82 0.43 -14.00
C LYS A 156 0.06 -0.82 -13.88
N PHE A 157 1.35 -0.64 -13.61
CA PHE A 157 2.24 -1.77 -13.42
C PHE A 157 1.83 -2.58 -12.19
N ILE A 158 1.55 -1.92 -11.05
CA ILE A 158 1.06 -2.60 -9.84
C ILE A 158 -0.22 -3.38 -10.14
N LYS A 159 -1.22 -2.77 -10.77
CA LYS A 159 -2.47 -3.44 -11.14
C LYS A 159 -2.26 -4.72 -11.96
N LYS A 160 -1.22 -4.74 -12.80
CA LYS A 160 -0.86 -5.90 -13.63
C LYS A 160 -0.22 -7.03 -12.83
N VAL A 161 0.62 -6.72 -11.84
CA VAL A 161 1.48 -7.72 -11.15
C VAL A 161 1.05 -8.02 -9.73
N ASP A 162 0.23 -7.16 -9.13
CA ASP A 162 -0.25 -7.27 -7.75
C ASP A 162 -1.75 -6.92 -7.66
N PRO A 163 -2.64 -7.86 -7.94
CA PRO A 163 -4.08 -7.65 -7.83
C PRO A 163 -4.58 -7.64 -6.37
N ASN A 164 -3.72 -7.95 -5.42
CA ASN A 164 -4.10 -8.10 -4.01
C ASN A 164 -4.05 -6.80 -3.21
N HIS A 165 -3.36 -5.78 -3.70
CA HIS A 165 -3.15 -4.56 -2.92
C HIS A 165 -3.55 -3.31 -3.70
N PRO A 166 -4.34 -2.42 -3.10
CA PRO A 166 -4.72 -1.16 -3.71
C PRO A 166 -3.54 -0.18 -3.78
N THR A 167 -3.68 0.79 -4.68
CA THR A 167 -2.74 1.88 -4.89
C THR A 167 -3.26 3.18 -4.32
N MET A 168 -2.39 3.98 -3.71
CA MET A 168 -2.67 5.30 -3.18
C MET A 168 -1.62 6.29 -3.69
N THR A 169 -2.01 7.51 -4.00
CA THR A 169 -1.07 8.63 -4.09
C THR A 169 -1.38 9.67 -3.02
N VAL A 170 -0.37 10.43 -2.57
CA VAL A 170 -0.53 11.32 -1.42
C VAL A 170 -0.16 12.75 -1.80
N ILE A 171 -1.12 13.66 -1.63
CA ILE A 171 -0.97 15.10 -1.90
C ILE A 171 -0.78 15.91 -0.63
N ALA A 172 -0.19 17.10 -0.78
CA ALA A 172 -0.07 18.09 0.27
C ALA A 172 -1.28 19.01 0.28
N GLY A 173 -2.06 18.95 1.37
CA GLY A 173 -3.27 19.77 1.51
C GLY A 173 -4.33 19.42 0.47
N MET A 174 -5.30 20.32 0.31
CA MET A 174 -6.46 20.11 -0.53
C MET A 174 -6.69 21.28 -1.45
N ASP A 175 -6.25 21.12 -2.69
CA ASP A 175 -6.50 22.07 -3.78
C ASP A 175 -7.30 21.36 -4.88
N PRO A 176 -8.41 21.96 -5.38
CA PRO A 176 -9.22 21.39 -6.44
C PRO A 176 -8.46 21.03 -7.70
N SER A 177 -7.48 21.84 -8.06
CA SER A 177 -6.65 21.61 -9.24
C SER A 177 -5.89 20.29 -9.16
N LYS A 178 -5.43 19.89 -7.96
CA LYS A 178 -4.73 18.63 -7.73
C LYS A 178 -5.66 17.42 -7.92
N LEU A 179 -6.89 17.52 -7.44
CA LEU A 179 -7.91 16.47 -7.64
C LEU A 179 -8.24 16.29 -9.12
N PHE A 180 -8.36 17.40 -9.84
CA PHE A 180 -8.55 17.36 -11.30
C PHE A 180 -7.37 16.67 -11.99
N MET A 181 -6.13 17.00 -11.62
CA MET A 181 -4.92 16.39 -12.20
C MET A 181 -4.86 14.87 -11.94
N ILE A 182 -5.17 14.44 -10.71
CA ILE A 182 -5.17 13.01 -10.37
C ILE A 182 -6.26 12.27 -11.13
N ASN A 183 -7.48 12.82 -11.20
CA ASN A 183 -8.57 12.21 -11.98
C ASN A 183 -8.22 12.08 -13.45
N LYS A 184 -7.59 13.09 -14.02
CA LYS A 184 -7.23 13.14 -15.44
C LYS A 184 -6.05 12.24 -15.79
N TYR A 185 -4.99 12.27 -14.99
CA TYR A 185 -3.71 11.65 -15.33
C TYR A 185 -3.39 10.38 -14.56
N CYS A 186 -4.09 10.12 -13.43
CA CYS A 186 -3.85 8.96 -12.59
C CYS A 186 -5.13 8.13 -12.34
N PRO A 187 -5.89 7.74 -13.39
CA PRO A 187 -7.14 7.01 -13.22
C PRO A 187 -6.96 5.65 -12.54
N SER A 188 -5.77 5.05 -12.60
CA SER A 188 -5.47 3.76 -11.97
C SER A 188 -5.22 3.82 -10.46
N ILE A 189 -5.12 5.02 -9.87
CA ILE A 189 -5.02 5.19 -8.43
C ILE A 189 -6.37 4.87 -7.78
N ASP A 190 -6.35 4.03 -6.73
CA ASP A 190 -7.56 3.62 -6.00
C ASP A 190 -7.94 4.59 -4.89
N ILE A 191 -6.95 5.12 -4.17
CA ILE A 191 -7.14 5.89 -2.94
C ILE A 191 -6.40 7.22 -3.05
N LEU A 192 -7.03 8.30 -2.62
CA LEU A 192 -6.38 9.58 -2.43
C LEU A 192 -5.89 9.72 -0.99
N GLY A 193 -4.57 9.78 -0.80
CA GLY A 193 -3.98 10.18 0.47
C GLY A 193 -3.85 11.70 0.56
N ILE A 194 -4.09 12.26 1.73
CA ILE A 194 -4.00 13.71 1.93
C ILE A 194 -3.21 13.98 3.21
N ASN A 195 -2.11 14.71 3.08
CA ASN A 195 -1.41 15.23 4.24
C ASN A 195 -2.04 16.57 4.63
N VAL A 196 -2.72 16.60 5.76
CA VAL A 196 -3.35 17.81 6.31
C VAL A 196 -2.82 18.07 7.70
N TYR A 197 -2.25 19.24 7.90
CA TYR A 197 -1.76 19.71 9.20
C TYR A 197 -2.66 20.86 9.67
N GLY A 198 -3.46 20.63 10.68
CA GLY A 198 -4.44 21.61 11.15
C GLY A 198 -5.85 21.24 10.72
N ALA A 199 -6.48 21.95 9.85
CA ALA A 199 -7.90 21.84 9.45
C ALA A 199 -8.35 20.44 8.94
N ILE A 200 -8.02 19.37 9.65
CA ILE A 200 -8.36 18.00 9.26
C ILE A 200 -9.89 17.78 9.27
N GLU A 201 -10.61 18.47 10.13
CA GLU A 201 -12.07 18.43 10.20
C GLU A 201 -12.74 19.01 8.95
N GLN A 202 -12.02 19.84 8.17
CA GLN A 202 -12.51 20.40 6.90
C GLN A 202 -12.24 19.49 5.71
N ALA A 203 -11.36 18.50 5.85
CA ALA A 203 -10.89 17.67 4.74
C ALA A 203 -12.05 16.99 4.00
N HIS A 204 -12.96 16.34 4.75
CA HIS A 204 -14.10 15.63 4.17
C HIS A 204 -15.10 16.57 3.48
N LEU A 205 -15.29 17.80 3.98
CA LEU A 205 -16.17 18.81 3.37
C LEU A 205 -15.60 19.26 2.02
N ASN A 206 -14.32 19.54 1.99
CA ASN A 206 -13.63 19.94 0.78
C ASN A 206 -13.66 18.86 -0.30
N ILE A 207 -13.39 17.59 0.05
CA ILE A 207 -13.45 16.48 -0.90
C ILE A 207 -14.84 16.34 -1.52
N ARG A 208 -15.90 16.40 -0.72
CA ARG A 208 -17.29 16.34 -1.21
C ARG A 208 -17.61 17.51 -2.15
N LYS A 209 -17.13 18.70 -1.86
CA LYS A 209 -17.32 19.89 -2.70
C LYS A 209 -16.74 19.72 -4.11
N TYR A 210 -15.70 18.92 -4.26
CA TYR A 210 -15.02 18.67 -5.55
C TYR A 210 -15.46 17.39 -6.26
N ASN A 211 -16.56 16.77 -5.81
CA ASN A 211 -17.13 15.56 -6.40
C ASN A 211 -16.08 14.43 -6.58
N TRP A 212 -15.24 14.25 -5.59
CA TRP A 212 -14.28 13.15 -5.60
C TRP A 212 -15.02 11.82 -5.39
N GLU A 213 -14.89 10.89 -6.34
CA GLU A 213 -15.68 9.65 -6.37
C GLU A 213 -14.91 8.41 -5.87
N LYS A 214 -13.66 8.58 -5.45
CA LYS A 214 -12.83 7.49 -4.92
C LYS A 214 -12.64 7.63 -3.41
N PRO A 215 -12.17 6.57 -2.70
CA PRO A 215 -11.79 6.65 -1.28
C PRO A 215 -10.70 7.69 -1.03
N TYR A 216 -10.64 8.21 0.20
CA TYR A 216 -9.61 9.14 0.66
C TYR A 216 -9.29 8.91 2.15
#